data_4260f58d0da603b593e0b0b9ff4339c4
#
_entry.id   4260f58d0da603b593e0b0b9ff4339c4
#
_cell.length_a   1.000
_cell.length_b   1.000
_cell.length_c   1.000
_cell.angle_alpha   90.00
_cell.angle_beta   90.00
_cell.angle_gamma   90.00
#
_symmetry.space_group_name_H-M   'P 1'
#
loop_
_entity.id
_entity.type
_entity.pdbx_description
1 polymer ?
#
loop_
_entity_poly.entity_id
_entity_poly.type
_entity_poly.pdbx_seq_one_letter_code
_entity_poly.pdbx_strand_id
1 'polypeptide(L)'
;LIVGRITLPSAVRHGLANLYRPGNPSAAMLAALGLGIMQMMTVYLVQQSVVRELHISAAPNLPNVFLLDITPNEIDGVRALLKSQPSVTTPPEMMPVVSSRIVAINGVPAEQLKLKNFPQRMLRSISLTWSDAPPPGTKAVAGKWWQPDEKRPLVAIDQRQAEHLGIKVGSHITFAAEDAQITATVAALTHADGQHAYARAEFIMTRPPLARLPAV
;
A
#
# COMPACT_ATOMS: atom_id res chain seq x y z
N LEU A 1 -45.05 26.19 -2.89
CA LEU A 1 -46.29 26.11 -2.07
C LEU A 1 -46.08 25.62 -0.63
N ILE A 2 -44.86 25.77 -0.06
CA ILE A 2 -44.57 25.36 1.34
C ILE A 2 -44.27 26.57 2.26
N VAL A 3 -44.16 27.76 1.72
CA VAL A 3 -43.77 28.98 2.48
C VAL A 3 -44.93 29.61 3.29
N GLY A 4 -46.15 29.08 3.21
CA GLY A 4 -47.32 29.66 3.84
C GLY A 4 -47.52 29.42 5.33
N ARG A 5 -46.64 28.68 6.01
CA ARG A 5 -46.83 28.31 7.44
C ARG A 5 -45.73 28.73 8.40
N ILE A 6 -44.69 29.43 7.89
CA ILE A 6 -43.59 29.90 8.76
C ILE A 6 -43.87 31.39 9.07
N THR A 7 -44.06 31.75 10.32
CA THR A 7 -44.18 33.13 10.81
C THR A 7 -42.81 33.81 10.70
N LEU A 8 -42.47 34.24 9.50
CA LEU A 8 -41.25 35.00 9.26
C LEU A 8 -41.46 36.46 9.64
N PRO A 9 -40.47 37.17 10.22
CA PRO A 9 -40.49 38.57 10.44
C PRO A 9 -40.87 39.34 9.16
N SER A 10 -41.63 40.42 9.30
CA SER A 10 -42.17 41.18 8.12
C SER A 10 -41.09 41.59 7.15
N ALA A 11 -39.91 41.98 7.62
CA ALA A 11 -38.76 42.34 6.78
C ALA A 11 -38.29 41.19 5.87
N VAL A 12 -38.23 39.95 6.39
CA VAL A 12 -37.82 38.76 5.63
C VAL A 12 -38.88 38.39 4.59
N ARG A 13 -40.16 38.49 4.97
CA ARG A 13 -41.28 38.22 4.07
C ARG A 13 -41.32 39.20 2.89
N HIS A 14 -41.07 40.48 3.13
CA HIS A 14 -40.99 41.51 2.09
C HIS A 14 -39.75 41.36 1.21
N GLY A 15 -38.63 40.98 1.78
CA GLY A 15 -37.41 40.64 1.05
C GLY A 15 -37.60 39.45 0.10
N LEU A 16 -38.23 38.38 0.57
CA LEU A 16 -38.54 37.20 -0.27
C LEU A 16 -39.54 37.57 -1.39
N ALA A 17 -40.60 38.33 -1.08
CA ALA A 17 -41.59 38.74 -2.06
C ALA A 17 -40.97 39.59 -3.18
N ASN A 18 -39.98 40.41 -2.85
CA ASN A 18 -39.28 41.24 -3.84
C ASN A 18 -38.37 40.44 -4.78
N LEU A 19 -37.86 39.27 -4.33
CA LEU A 19 -37.07 38.34 -5.14
C LEU A 19 -37.89 37.70 -6.27
N TYR A 20 -39.18 37.47 -6.04
CA TYR A 20 -40.10 36.85 -7.02
C TYR A 20 -40.83 37.85 -7.93
N ARG A 21 -40.50 39.13 -7.84
CA ARG A 21 -41.15 40.16 -8.69
C ARG A 21 -40.72 40.01 -10.13
N PRO A 22 -41.66 39.88 -11.10
CA PRO A 22 -41.33 39.80 -12.50
C PRO A 22 -40.59 41.06 -12.96
N GLY A 23 -39.44 40.89 -13.64
CA GLY A 23 -38.54 41.95 -14.08
C GLY A 23 -37.38 42.27 -13.12
N ASN A 24 -37.25 41.60 -11.98
CA ASN A 24 -36.15 41.79 -11.07
C ASN A 24 -34.96 40.88 -11.43
N PRO A 25 -33.72 41.39 -11.66
CA PRO A 25 -32.54 40.58 -11.97
C PRO A 25 -31.99 39.80 -10.77
N SER A 26 -32.65 39.88 -9.58
CA SER A 26 -32.19 39.25 -8.35
C SER A 26 -32.01 37.75 -8.47
N ALA A 27 -32.83 37.03 -9.23
CA ALA A 27 -32.70 35.61 -9.48
C ALA A 27 -31.42 35.29 -10.25
N ALA A 28 -31.09 36.07 -11.26
CA ALA A 28 -29.84 35.92 -12.01
C ALA A 28 -28.61 36.24 -11.16
N MET A 29 -28.68 37.29 -10.32
CA MET A 29 -27.60 37.61 -9.38
C MET A 29 -27.38 36.52 -8.33
N LEU A 30 -28.44 35.94 -7.77
CA LEU A 30 -28.35 34.84 -6.83
C LEU A 30 -27.79 33.58 -7.49
N ALA A 31 -28.18 33.28 -8.72
CA ALA A 31 -27.65 32.18 -9.49
C ALA A 31 -26.15 32.36 -9.78
N ALA A 32 -25.72 33.55 -10.19
CA ALA A 32 -24.33 33.89 -10.43
C ALA A 32 -23.50 33.82 -9.14
N LEU A 33 -24.03 34.34 -8.03
CA LEU A 33 -23.38 34.25 -6.74
C LEU A 33 -23.27 32.79 -6.26
N GLY A 34 -24.34 32.02 -6.39
CA GLY A 34 -24.35 30.59 -6.04
C GLY A 34 -23.35 29.79 -6.87
N LEU A 35 -23.26 30.06 -8.16
CA LEU A 35 -22.28 29.43 -9.05
C LEU A 35 -20.83 29.78 -8.62
N GLY A 36 -20.59 31.08 -8.31
CA GLY A 36 -19.28 31.53 -7.83
C GLY A 36 -18.85 30.86 -6.52
N ILE A 37 -19.78 30.77 -5.56
CA ILE A 37 -19.52 30.08 -4.28
C ILE A 37 -19.27 28.59 -4.51
N MET A 38 -20.06 27.94 -5.36
CA MET A 38 -19.88 26.53 -5.71
C MET A 38 -18.50 26.28 -6.32
N GLN A 39 -18.06 27.17 -7.21
CA GLN A 39 -16.75 27.05 -7.85
C GLN A 39 -15.61 27.27 -6.87
N MET A 40 -15.71 28.28 -5.99
CA MET A 40 -14.75 28.49 -4.89
C MET A 40 -14.66 27.26 -3.96
N MET A 41 -15.81 26.72 -3.57
CA MET A 41 -15.87 25.55 -2.70
C MET A 41 -15.26 24.33 -3.36
N THR A 42 -15.49 24.13 -4.66
CA THR A 42 -14.88 23.05 -5.44
C THR A 42 -13.35 23.17 -5.44
N VAL A 43 -12.82 24.35 -5.76
CA VAL A 43 -11.36 24.60 -5.75
C VAL A 43 -10.79 24.38 -4.36
N TYR A 44 -11.44 24.87 -3.32
CA TYR A 44 -11.01 24.67 -1.95
C TYR A 44 -10.96 23.19 -1.54
N LEU A 45 -12.01 22.42 -1.88
CA LEU A 45 -12.05 20.98 -1.58
C LEU A 45 -10.97 20.21 -2.34
N VAL A 46 -10.73 20.53 -3.62
CA VAL A 46 -9.64 19.93 -4.39
C VAL A 46 -8.29 20.27 -3.77
N GLN A 47 -8.06 21.53 -3.43
CA GLN A 47 -6.83 21.97 -2.78
C GLN A 47 -6.60 21.23 -1.46
N GLN A 48 -7.63 21.16 -0.61
CA GLN A 48 -7.55 20.43 0.67
C GLN A 48 -7.27 18.94 0.47
N SER A 49 -7.89 18.32 -0.55
CA SER A 49 -7.66 16.92 -0.87
C SER A 49 -6.21 16.68 -1.29
N VAL A 50 -5.66 17.53 -2.17
CA VAL A 50 -4.26 17.44 -2.63
C VAL A 50 -3.28 17.66 -1.48
N VAL A 51 -3.50 18.69 -0.66
CA VAL A 51 -2.65 18.98 0.49
C VAL A 51 -2.68 17.82 1.50
N ARG A 52 -3.85 17.25 1.76
CA ARG A 52 -4.00 16.09 2.63
C ARG A 52 -3.25 14.87 2.09
N GLU A 53 -3.34 14.62 0.80
CA GLU A 53 -2.63 13.52 0.14
C GLU A 53 -1.11 13.69 0.24
N LEU A 54 -0.61 14.91 0.01
CA LEU A 54 0.81 15.23 0.17
C LEU A 54 1.30 15.06 1.62
N HIS A 55 0.50 15.45 2.61
CA HIS A 55 0.85 15.25 4.02
C HIS A 55 0.88 13.77 4.42
N ILE A 56 -0.01 12.95 3.87
CA ILE A 56 -0.01 11.51 4.10
C ILE A 56 1.22 10.87 3.44
N SER A 57 1.58 11.32 2.25
CA SER A 57 2.77 10.84 1.52
C SER A 57 4.09 11.33 2.14
N ALA A 58 4.06 12.43 2.87
CA ALA A 58 5.20 13.00 3.59
C ALA A 58 5.23 12.60 5.08
N ALA A 59 4.72 11.40 5.42
CA ALA A 59 4.80 10.93 6.80
C ALA A 59 6.25 10.99 7.30
N PRO A 60 6.50 11.56 8.49
CA PRO A 60 7.85 11.87 8.97
C PRO A 60 8.78 10.66 9.15
N ASN A 61 8.22 9.46 9.06
CA ASN A 61 8.96 8.20 9.22
C ASN A 61 9.11 7.40 7.91
N LEU A 62 8.76 7.98 6.76
CA LEU A 62 9.00 7.29 5.49
C LEU A 62 10.46 7.44 5.07
N PRO A 63 11.13 6.34 4.68
CA PRO A 63 12.47 6.41 4.14
C PRO A 63 12.45 7.21 2.83
N ASN A 64 13.34 8.17 2.71
CA ASN A 64 13.53 9.00 1.52
C ASN A 64 14.72 8.56 0.66
N VAL A 65 15.53 7.66 1.17
CA VAL A 65 16.68 7.08 0.49
C VAL A 65 16.63 5.56 0.61
N PHE A 66 16.82 4.87 -0.49
CA PHE A 66 16.92 3.42 -0.55
C PHE A 66 18.32 3.05 -1.07
N LEU A 67 19.01 2.22 -0.34
CA LEU A 67 20.26 1.61 -0.76
C LEU A 67 19.94 0.16 -1.13
N LEU A 68 20.34 -0.24 -2.34
CA LEU A 68 20.07 -1.57 -2.89
C LEU A 68 21.39 -2.28 -3.14
N ASP A 69 21.35 -3.60 -3.26
CA ASP A 69 22.48 -4.45 -3.61
C ASP A 69 23.66 -4.37 -2.61
N ILE A 70 23.34 -4.26 -1.32
CA ILE A 70 24.34 -4.29 -0.25
C ILE A 70 24.68 -5.73 0.04
N THR A 71 25.91 -6.15 -0.26
CA THR A 71 26.35 -7.50 0.03
C THR A 71 26.56 -7.73 1.55
N PRO A 72 26.46 -8.97 2.05
CA PRO A 72 26.63 -9.26 3.47
C PRO A 72 27.94 -8.73 4.07
N ASN A 73 29.00 -8.71 3.28
CA ASN A 73 30.32 -8.21 3.71
C ASN A 73 30.39 -6.69 3.86
N GLU A 74 29.45 -5.95 3.24
CA GLU A 74 29.40 -4.49 3.24
C GLU A 74 28.47 -3.91 4.29
N ILE A 75 27.56 -4.74 4.84
CA ILE A 75 26.52 -4.31 5.79
C ILE A 75 27.09 -3.50 6.94
N ASP A 76 28.16 -3.97 7.57
CA ASP A 76 28.74 -3.30 8.73
C ASP A 76 29.41 -1.97 8.34
N GLY A 77 30.06 -1.92 7.18
CA GLY A 77 30.62 -0.68 6.63
C GLY A 77 29.55 0.37 6.29
N VAL A 78 28.47 -0.06 5.63
CA VAL A 78 27.34 0.83 5.30
C VAL A 78 26.68 1.32 6.58
N ARG A 79 26.46 0.45 7.57
CA ARG A 79 25.88 0.82 8.87
C ARG A 79 26.74 1.84 9.62
N ALA A 80 28.07 1.65 9.63
CA ALA A 80 29.00 2.58 10.24
C ALA A 80 28.98 3.95 9.52
N LEU A 81 28.99 3.93 8.20
CA LEU A 81 28.91 5.13 7.38
C LEU A 81 27.61 5.92 7.66
N LEU A 82 26.45 5.27 7.64
CA LEU A 82 25.17 5.92 7.89
C LEU A 82 25.09 6.51 9.30
N LYS A 83 25.63 5.82 10.30
CA LYS A 83 25.72 6.37 11.68
C LYS A 83 26.62 7.60 11.78
N SER A 84 27.62 7.74 10.93
CA SER A 84 28.51 8.91 10.93
C SER A 84 27.94 10.13 10.22
N GLN A 85 26.83 9.99 9.51
CA GLN A 85 26.21 11.09 8.77
C GLN A 85 25.21 11.87 9.64
N PRO A 86 25.44 13.15 9.91
CA PRO A 86 24.52 13.97 10.74
C PRO A 86 23.12 14.14 10.13
N SER A 87 22.99 13.98 8.81
CA SER A 87 21.74 14.09 8.08
C SER A 87 20.82 12.87 8.24
N VAL A 88 21.35 11.75 8.71
CA VAL A 88 20.57 10.52 8.96
C VAL A 88 19.98 10.59 10.36
N THR A 89 18.74 11.04 10.45
CA THR A 89 18.05 11.25 11.73
C THR A 89 17.35 10.01 12.26
N THR A 90 17.05 9.05 11.38
CA THR A 90 16.36 7.80 11.72
C THR A 90 17.28 6.61 11.50
N PRO A 91 17.31 5.61 12.38
CA PRO A 91 18.08 4.40 12.15
C PRO A 91 17.69 3.74 10.83
N PRO A 92 18.67 3.28 10.02
CA PRO A 92 18.37 2.61 8.76
C PRO A 92 17.67 1.27 9.04
N GLU A 93 16.58 1.02 8.34
CA GLU A 93 15.90 -0.27 8.33
C GLU A 93 16.53 -1.14 7.24
N MET A 94 16.95 -2.33 7.59
CA MET A 94 17.57 -3.27 6.66
C MET A 94 16.62 -4.41 6.40
N MET A 95 16.31 -4.62 5.12
CA MET A 95 15.47 -5.71 4.66
C MET A 95 16.30 -6.67 3.82
N PRO A 96 16.51 -7.91 4.28
CA PRO A 96 17.21 -8.90 3.47
C PRO A 96 16.36 -9.31 2.29
N VAL A 97 16.95 -9.41 1.11
CA VAL A 97 16.27 -9.84 -0.11
C VAL A 97 17.00 -11.03 -0.70
N VAL A 98 16.27 -12.08 -1.02
CA VAL A 98 16.78 -13.28 -1.69
C VAL A 98 16.10 -13.40 -3.06
N SER A 99 16.89 -13.41 -4.11
CA SER A 99 16.39 -13.70 -5.46
C SER A 99 16.00 -15.16 -5.57
N SER A 100 14.80 -15.43 -6.06
CA SER A 100 14.26 -16.78 -6.14
C SER A 100 13.32 -16.94 -7.34
N ARG A 101 12.88 -18.17 -7.58
CA ARG A 101 11.87 -18.50 -8.57
C ARG A 101 10.81 -19.44 -7.99
N ILE A 102 9.58 -19.33 -8.45
CA ILE A 102 8.54 -20.29 -8.10
C ILE A 102 8.71 -21.52 -9.00
N VAL A 103 8.83 -22.69 -8.38
CA VAL A 103 8.98 -23.98 -9.05
C VAL A 103 7.64 -24.70 -9.15
N ALA A 104 6.84 -24.66 -8.09
CA ALA A 104 5.52 -25.30 -8.08
C ALA A 104 4.55 -24.56 -7.14
N ILE A 105 3.26 -24.66 -7.44
CA ILE A 105 2.16 -24.21 -6.59
C ILE A 105 1.23 -25.39 -6.38
N ASN A 106 0.98 -25.75 -5.11
CA ASN A 106 0.16 -26.93 -4.74
C ASN A 106 0.59 -28.22 -5.45
N GLY A 107 1.90 -28.40 -5.64
CA GLY A 107 2.46 -29.57 -6.33
C GLY A 107 2.39 -29.51 -7.87
N VAL A 108 1.76 -28.49 -8.45
CA VAL A 108 1.72 -28.30 -9.90
C VAL A 108 2.95 -27.50 -10.33
N PRO A 109 3.78 -28.01 -11.25
CA PRO A 109 4.95 -27.30 -11.75
C PRO A 109 4.59 -25.94 -12.36
N ALA A 110 5.45 -24.93 -12.17
CA ALA A 110 5.23 -23.57 -12.64
C ALA A 110 4.97 -23.48 -14.16
N GLU A 111 5.58 -24.38 -14.94
CA GLU A 111 5.42 -24.45 -16.40
C GLU A 111 4.02 -24.90 -16.85
N GLN A 112 3.32 -25.64 -15.98
CA GLN A 112 1.98 -26.18 -16.25
C GLN A 112 0.86 -25.29 -15.68
N LEU A 113 1.21 -24.23 -14.97
CA LEU A 113 0.24 -23.32 -14.37
C LEU A 113 -0.47 -22.49 -15.45
N LYS A 114 -1.79 -22.55 -15.46
CA LYS A 114 -2.64 -21.68 -16.29
C LYS A 114 -2.89 -20.37 -15.55
N LEU A 115 -1.98 -19.40 -15.71
CA LEU A 115 -2.06 -18.12 -15.05
C LEU A 115 -3.00 -17.15 -15.81
N LYS A 116 -3.84 -16.44 -15.09
CA LYS A 116 -4.69 -15.39 -15.67
C LYS A 116 -3.95 -14.05 -15.62
N ASN A 117 -3.66 -13.49 -16.80
CA ASN A 117 -3.03 -12.16 -16.93
C ASN A 117 -1.70 -11.99 -16.17
N PHE A 118 -0.94 -13.08 -16.00
CA PHE A 118 0.36 -13.06 -15.34
C PHE A 118 1.40 -13.73 -16.24
N PRO A 119 2.43 -12.99 -16.68
CA PRO A 119 3.47 -13.55 -17.54
C PRO A 119 4.29 -14.62 -16.79
N GLN A 120 4.43 -15.81 -17.34
CA GLN A 120 5.20 -16.91 -16.72
C GLN A 120 6.66 -16.52 -16.40
N ARG A 121 7.24 -15.59 -17.16
CA ARG A 121 8.59 -15.07 -16.89
C ARG A 121 8.73 -14.46 -15.49
N MET A 122 7.66 -13.88 -14.94
CA MET A 122 7.67 -13.29 -13.59
C MET A 122 7.79 -14.36 -12.49
N LEU A 123 7.48 -15.61 -12.74
CA LEU A 123 7.72 -16.71 -11.80
C LEU A 123 9.20 -17.05 -11.66
N ARG A 124 10.02 -16.63 -12.63
CA ARG A 124 11.47 -16.94 -12.68
C ARG A 124 12.32 -15.93 -11.93
N SER A 125 11.77 -14.78 -11.57
CA SER A 125 12.49 -13.72 -10.85
C SER A 125 11.52 -13.10 -9.86
N ILE A 126 11.55 -13.58 -8.64
CA ILE A 126 10.79 -13.05 -7.51
C ILE A 126 11.74 -12.71 -6.38
N SER A 127 11.36 -11.72 -5.59
CA SER A 127 12.09 -11.31 -4.41
C SER A 127 11.42 -11.91 -3.17
N LEU A 128 12.17 -12.72 -2.43
CA LEU A 128 11.78 -13.21 -1.12
C LEU A 128 12.45 -12.36 -0.05
N THR A 129 11.71 -12.04 0.98
CA THR A 129 12.24 -11.46 2.21
C THR A 129 11.73 -12.25 3.40
N TRP A 130 12.32 -11.99 4.58
CA TRP A 130 11.77 -12.52 5.83
C TRP A 130 11.53 -11.41 6.84
N SER A 131 10.47 -11.58 7.62
CA SER A 131 10.14 -10.67 8.71
C SER A 131 9.41 -11.43 9.81
N ASP A 132 9.76 -11.14 11.06
CA ASP A 132 9.09 -11.70 12.23
C ASP A 132 7.76 -11.00 12.53
N ALA A 133 7.60 -9.76 12.05
CA ALA A 133 6.39 -8.96 12.19
C ALA A 133 5.93 -8.41 10.82
N PRO A 134 4.64 -8.09 10.67
CA PRO A 134 4.17 -7.44 9.44
C PRO A 134 4.90 -6.11 9.25
N PRO A 135 5.42 -5.84 8.04
CA PRO A 135 6.03 -4.55 7.73
C PRO A 135 5.03 -3.41 7.95
N PRO A 136 5.51 -2.21 8.32
CA PRO A 136 4.65 -1.05 8.49
C PRO A 136 3.77 -0.80 7.25
N GLY A 137 2.49 -0.47 7.45
CA GLY A 137 1.53 -0.28 6.37
C GLY A 137 1.00 -1.56 5.72
N THR A 138 1.45 -2.75 6.14
CA THR A 138 0.96 -4.04 5.65
C THR A 138 -0.13 -4.58 6.56
N LYS A 139 -1.30 -4.88 6.00
CA LYS A 139 -2.45 -5.47 6.71
C LYS A 139 -2.74 -6.87 6.17
N ALA A 140 -2.99 -7.83 7.06
CA ALA A 140 -3.50 -9.13 6.66
C ALA A 140 -4.98 -8.99 6.28
N VAL A 141 -5.32 -9.35 5.05
CA VAL A 141 -6.69 -9.34 4.51
C VAL A 141 -7.35 -10.69 4.73
N ALA A 142 -6.58 -11.76 4.66
CA ALA A 142 -7.03 -13.12 4.94
C ALA A 142 -5.91 -13.92 5.62
N GLY A 143 -6.30 -14.87 6.46
CA GLY A 143 -5.35 -15.64 7.27
C GLY A 143 -4.84 -14.87 8.48
N LYS A 144 -3.70 -15.28 9.03
CA LYS A 144 -3.06 -14.66 10.20
C LYS A 144 -1.56 -14.61 10.00
N TRP A 145 -0.95 -13.53 10.49
CA TRP A 145 0.50 -13.45 10.60
C TRP A 145 1.02 -14.44 11.64
N TRP A 146 2.23 -14.93 11.46
CA TRP A 146 2.86 -15.89 12.36
C TRP A 146 3.45 -15.25 13.61
N GLN A 147 3.77 -16.06 14.58
CA GLN A 147 4.49 -15.64 15.78
C GLN A 147 5.99 -15.51 15.46
N PRO A 148 6.74 -14.64 16.16
CA PRO A 148 8.17 -14.43 15.91
C PRO A 148 9.02 -15.71 16.00
N ASP A 149 8.61 -16.68 16.81
CA ASP A 149 9.33 -17.96 17.03
C ASP A 149 8.86 -19.09 16.08
N GLU A 150 8.08 -18.77 15.06
CA GLU A 150 7.56 -19.77 14.13
C GLU A 150 8.69 -20.43 13.33
N LYS A 151 8.78 -21.76 13.42
CA LYS A 151 9.82 -22.55 12.76
C LYS A 151 9.36 -23.16 11.43
N ARG A 152 8.04 -23.23 11.22
CA ARG A 152 7.49 -23.75 9.96
C ARG A 152 7.73 -22.76 8.84
N PRO A 153 8.00 -23.22 7.62
CA PRO A 153 8.10 -22.36 6.46
C PRO A 153 6.72 -21.82 6.09
N LEU A 154 6.41 -20.62 6.56
CA LEU A 154 5.20 -19.88 6.23
C LEU A 154 5.52 -18.69 5.34
N VAL A 155 4.58 -18.33 4.48
CA VAL A 155 4.71 -17.18 3.57
C VAL A 155 3.44 -16.33 3.60
N ALA A 156 3.63 -15.02 3.61
CA ALA A 156 2.62 -14.03 3.34
C ALA A 156 2.81 -13.46 1.94
N ILE A 157 1.71 -13.22 1.24
CA ILE A 157 1.69 -12.83 -0.17
C ILE A 157 0.76 -11.64 -0.34
N ASP A 158 1.12 -10.70 -1.21
CA ASP A 158 0.20 -9.64 -1.61
C ASP A 158 -1.05 -10.22 -2.26
N GLN A 159 -2.22 -9.70 -1.90
CA GLN A 159 -3.52 -10.20 -2.36
C GLN A 159 -3.63 -10.23 -3.89
N ARG A 160 -3.13 -9.20 -4.57
CA ARG A 160 -3.19 -9.12 -6.04
C ARG A 160 -2.34 -10.22 -6.69
N GLN A 161 -1.16 -10.48 -6.13
CA GLN A 161 -0.31 -11.57 -6.59
C GLN A 161 -0.97 -12.92 -6.36
N ALA A 162 -1.57 -13.13 -5.20
CA ALA A 162 -2.29 -14.36 -4.88
C ALA A 162 -3.46 -14.60 -5.84
N GLU A 163 -4.22 -13.57 -6.19
CA GLU A 163 -5.33 -13.64 -7.16
C GLU A 163 -4.83 -14.03 -8.56
N HIS A 164 -3.73 -13.44 -9.04
CA HIS A 164 -3.13 -13.77 -10.33
C HIS A 164 -2.60 -15.21 -10.40
N LEU A 165 -2.04 -15.70 -9.30
CA LEU A 165 -1.47 -17.03 -9.19
C LEU A 165 -2.50 -18.09 -8.77
N GLY A 166 -3.73 -17.72 -8.46
CA GLY A 166 -4.77 -18.62 -7.96
C GLY A 166 -4.47 -19.21 -6.57
N ILE A 167 -3.70 -18.48 -5.77
CA ILE A 167 -3.24 -18.89 -4.45
C ILE A 167 -4.25 -18.45 -3.38
N LYS A 168 -4.45 -19.32 -2.37
CA LYS A 168 -5.29 -19.04 -1.19
C LYS A 168 -4.49 -19.33 0.08
N VAL A 169 -5.00 -18.86 1.21
CA VAL A 169 -4.48 -19.28 2.52
C VAL A 169 -4.51 -20.79 2.62
N GLY A 170 -3.40 -21.38 3.09
CA GLY A 170 -3.20 -22.83 3.14
C GLY A 170 -2.60 -23.45 1.87
N SER A 171 -2.47 -22.72 0.76
CA SER A 171 -1.75 -23.19 -0.43
C SER A 171 -0.27 -23.42 -0.13
N HIS A 172 0.36 -24.32 -0.88
CA HIS A 172 1.79 -24.61 -0.76
C HIS A 172 2.51 -24.07 -1.98
N ILE A 173 3.60 -23.34 -1.74
CA ILE A 173 4.45 -22.79 -2.81
C ILE A 173 5.85 -23.31 -2.62
N THR A 174 6.42 -23.86 -3.69
CA THR A 174 7.81 -24.27 -3.72
C THR A 174 8.63 -23.21 -4.43
N PHE A 175 9.55 -22.64 -3.70
CA PHE A 175 10.54 -21.68 -4.18
C PHE A 175 11.86 -22.36 -4.40
N ALA A 176 12.60 -21.96 -5.42
CA ALA A 176 14.01 -22.30 -5.59
C ALA A 176 14.84 -21.02 -5.51
N ALA A 177 15.75 -21.00 -4.56
CA ALA A 177 16.72 -19.93 -4.36
C ALA A 177 18.11 -20.56 -4.37
N GLU A 178 18.95 -20.14 -5.32
CA GLU A 178 20.24 -20.77 -5.60
C GLU A 178 20.10 -22.30 -5.72
N ASP A 179 20.79 -23.07 -4.88
CA ASP A 179 20.78 -24.55 -4.89
C ASP A 179 19.75 -25.16 -3.94
N ALA A 180 18.96 -24.34 -3.25
CA ALA A 180 17.98 -24.81 -2.28
C ALA A 180 16.54 -24.67 -2.78
N GLN A 181 15.72 -25.68 -2.46
CA GLN A 181 14.27 -25.61 -2.64
C GLN A 181 13.58 -25.55 -1.29
N ILE A 182 12.66 -24.61 -1.17
CA ILE A 182 11.89 -24.38 0.05
C ILE A 182 10.41 -24.41 -0.28
N THR A 183 9.67 -25.32 0.36
CA THR A 183 8.21 -25.35 0.26
C THR A 183 7.62 -24.65 1.47
N ALA A 184 6.86 -23.58 1.25
CA ALA A 184 6.21 -22.80 2.28
C ALA A 184 4.68 -22.87 2.15
N THR A 185 4.00 -22.79 3.29
CA THR A 185 2.53 -22.70 3.35
C THR A 185 2.10 -21.26 3.45
N VAL A 186 1.12 -20.86 2.66
CA VAL A 186 0.54 -19.50 2.70
C VAL A 186 -0.25 -19.31 3.99
N ALA A 187 0.28 -18.50 4.88
CA ALA A 187 -0.34 -18.20 6.18
C ALA A 187 -1.26 -16.98 6.12
N ALA A 188 -0.91 -15.98 5.32
CA ALA A 188 -1.67 -14.75 5.19
C ALA A 188 -1.64 -14.20 3.77
N LEU A 189 -2.74 -13.59 3.35
CA LEU A 189 -2.80 -12.67 2.23
C LEU A 189 -2.74 -11.26 2.78
N THR A 190 -1.88 -10.44 2.21
CA THR A 190 -1.61 -9.09 2.70
C THR A 190 -2.02 -8.05 1.67
N HIS A 191 -2.34 -6.89 2.16
CA HIS A 191 -2.50 -5.69 1.36
C HIS A 191 -1.56 -4.63 1.91
N ALA A 192 -0.63 -4.17 1.08
CA ALA A 192 0.22 -3.05 1.41
C ALA A 192 -0.47 -1.76 0.98
N ASP A 193 -0.61 -0.82 1.90
CA ASP A 193 -1.11 0.51 1.57
C ASP A 193 -0.09 1.19 0.64
N GLY A 194 -0.51 1.48 -0.60
CA GLY A 194 0.40 1.91 -1.67
C GLY A 194 1.13 3.23 -1.41
N GLN A 195 0.78 3.91 -0.33
CA GLN A 195 1.39 5.15 0.13
C GLN A 195 2.67 4.92 0.96
N HIS A 196 2.89 3.72 1.47
CA HIS A 196 4.10 3.36 2.18
C HIS A 196 5.00 2.58 1.22
N ALA A 197 5.90 3.29 0.57
CA ALA A 197 6.89 2.71 -0.33
C ALA A 197 8.01 2.00 0.46
N TYR A 198 7.65 1.03 1.28
CA TYR A 198 8.62 0.03 1.70
C TYR A 198 8.99 -0.84 0.49
N ALA A 199 10.23 -1.28 0.44
CA ALA A 199 10.67 -2.22 -0.59
C ALA A 199 9.62 -3.33 -0.70
N ARG A 200 8.90 -3.37 -1.83
CA ARG A 200 7.77 -4.29 -2.02
C ARG A 200 8.33 -5.68 -2.21
N ALA A 201 8.57 -6.36 -1.11
CA ALA A 201 8.73 -7.79 -1.19
C ALA A 201 7.36 -8.40 -1.45
N GLU A 202 7.21 -9.01 -2.62
CA GLU A 202 5.95 -9.67 -3.04
C GLU A 202 5.65 -10.87 -2.15
N PHE A 203 6.69 -11.48 -1.57
CA PHE A 203 6.63 -12.66 -0.74
C PHE A 203 7.45 -12.44 0.53
N ILE A 204 6.80 -12.51 1.67
CA ILE A 204 7.43 -12.39 2.98
C ILE A 204 7.33 -13.75 3.66
N MET A 205 8.45 -14.29 4.12
CA MET A 205 8.53 -15.63 4.68
C MET A 205 8.99 -15.60 6.15
N THR A 206 8.79 -16.69 6.86
CA THR A 206 9.43 -16.92 8.17
C THR A 206 10.95 -17.02 8.00
N ARG A 207 11.72 -16.53 8.98
CA ARG A 207 13.19 -16.45 8.95
C ARG A 207 13.91 -17.79 8.76
N PRO A 208 13.56 -18.90 9.48
CA PRO A 208 14.40 -20.08 9.54
C PRO A 208 14.78 -20.70 8.20
N PRO A 209 13.87 -20.81 7.20
CA PRO A 209 14.23 -21.40 5.92
C PRO A 209 15.22 -20.58 5.11
N LEU A 210 15.17 -19.26 5.23
CA LEU A 210 15.94 -18.31 4.41
C LEU A 210 17.25 -17.88 5.06
N ALA A 211 17.39 -18.05 6.38
CA ALA A 211 18.59 -17.61 7.13
C ALA A 211 19.90 -18.29 6.70
N ARG A 212 19.82 -19.36 5.91
CA ARG A 212 20.98 -20.10 5.38
C ARG A 212 21.35 -19.72 3.97
N LEU A 213 20.54 -18.87 3.31
CA LEU A 213 20.78 -18.42 1.96
C LEU A 213 21.51 -17.07 1.98
N PRO A 214 22.42 -16.82 1.03
CA PRO A 214 23.00 -15.50 0.87
C PRO A 214 21.91 -14.51 0.51
N ALA A 215 21.73 -13.49 1.34
CA ALA A 215 20.82 -12.38 1.11
C ALA A 215 21.63 -11.17 0.65
N VAL A 216 21.07 -10.41 -0.25
CA VAL A 216 21.61 -9.14 -0.75
C VAL A 216 20.81 -7.98 -0.18
#